data_32b0fcf999f36c3c840411650f4f6556
#
_entry.id   32b0fcf999f36c3c840411650f4f6556
#
_cell.length_a   1.000
_cell.length_b   1.000
_cell.length_c   1.000
_cell.angle_alpha   90.00
_cell.angle_beta   90.00
_cell.angle_gamma   90.00
#
_symmetry.space_group_name_H-M   'P 1'
#
loop_
_entity.id
_entity.type
_entity.pdbx_description
1 polymer ?
#
loop_
_entity_poly.entity_id
_entity_poly.type
_entity_poly.pdbx_seq_one_letter_code
_entity_poly.pdbx_strand_id
1 'polypeptide(L)'
;MNQEVKNLLDDWQISNPALYKIANSVRTKIWQLVDTVGEEVKYGGILFAAPEPFCGIFVYKQHGTVEFGHGAKMADPHGLLEGKGKGRRHLKLHTLEDVENKHLTDYLQLAQKAAE
;
A
#
# COMPACT_ATOMS: atom_id res chain seq x y z
N MET A 1 -17.04 -5.15 5.44
CA MET A 1 -15.81 -5.49 4.71
C MET A 1 -16.16 -6.21 3.42
N ASN A 2 -15.47 -5.89 2.36
CA ASN A 2 -15.58 -6.58 1.08
C ASN A 2 -15.11 -8.03 1.24
N GLN A 3 -15.91 -8.99 0.76
CA GLN A 3 -15.61 -10.41 0.94
C GLN A 3 -14.33 -10.83 0.23
N GLU A 4 -14.05 -10.25 -0.94
CA GLU A 4 -12.82 -10.57 -1.67
C GLU A 4 -11.58 -10.08 -0.91
N VAL A 5 -11.67 -8.91 -0.29
CA VAL A 5 -10.58 -8.37 0.54
C VAL A 5 -10.35 -9.28 1.75
N LYS A 6 -11.42 -9.70 2.41
CA LYS A 6 -11.32 -10.62 3.54
C LYS A 6 -10.67 -11.94 3.12
N ASN A 7 -11.08 -12.49 2.01
CA ASN A 7 -10.53 -13.75 1.50
C ASN A 7 -9.03 -13.63 1.19
N LEU A 8 -8.63 -12.52 0.58
CA LEU A 8 -7.22 -12.29 0.25
C LEU A 8 -6.36 -12.13 1.52
N LEU A 9 -6.87 -11.39 2.50
CA LEU A 9 -6.17 -11.24 3.78
C LEU A 9 -6.03 -12.59 4.50
N ASP A 10 -7.08 -13.40 4.49
CA ASP A 10 -7.05 -14.75 5.07
C ASP A 10 -6.02 -15.64 4.35
N ASP A 11 -5.97 -15.57 3.01
CA ASP A 11 -4.99 -16.32 2.22
C ASP A 11 -3.56 -15.90 2.56
N TRP A 12 -3.30 -14.61 2.67
CA TRP A 12 -1.98 -14.12 3.05
C TRP A 12 -1.59 -14.56 4.45
N GLN A 13 -2.54 -14.54 5.38
CA GLN A 13 -2.30 -14.97 6.76
C GLN A 13 -1.86 -16.42 6.83
N ILE A 14 -2.43 -17.27 5.99
CA ILE A 14 -2.11 -18.69 5.92
C ILE A 14 -0.78 -18.92 5.19
N SER A 15 -0.62 -18.33 4.00
CA SER A 15 0.51 -18.60 3.13
C SER A 15 1.79 -17.88 3.55
N ASN A 16 1.69 -16.72 4.15
CA ASN A 16 2.85 -15.90 4.54
C ASN A 16 2.52 -14.99 5.72
N PRO A 17 2.46 -15.56 6.94
CA PRO A 17 2.03 -14.79 8.12
C PRO A 17 2.85 -13.53 8.39
N ALA A 18 4.15 -13.56 8.14
CA ALA A 18 5.02 -12.40 8.38
C ALA A 18 4.66 -11.25 7.44
N LEU A 19 4.44 -11.53 6.16
CA LEU A 19 4.06 -10.51 5.19
C LEU A 19 2.61 -10.08 5.36
N TYR A 20 1.74 -10.98 5.83
CA TYR A 20 0.38 -10.60 6.20
C TYR A 20 0.38 -9.51 7.27
N LYS A 21 1.23 -9.64 8.30
CA LYS A 21 1.33 -8.63 9.38
C LYS A 21 1.72 -7.28 8.82
N ILE A 22 2.64 -7.24 7.86
CA ILE A 22 3.05 -6.01 7.19
C ILE A 22 1.87 -5.42 6.41
N ALA A 23 1.22 -6.23 5.57
CA ALA A 23 0.09 -5.79 4.76
C ALA A 23 -1.06 -5.27 5.64
N ASN A 24 -1.37 -5.98 6.72
CA ASN A 24 -2.42 -5.58 7.64
C ASN A 24 -2.07 -4.27 8.37
N SER A 25 -0.81 -4.08 8.72
CA SER A 25 -0.34 -2.82 9.32
C SER A 25 -0.51 -1.64 8.36
N VAL A 26 -0.16 -1.85 7.10
CA VAL A 26 -0.34 -0.82 6.05
C VAL A 26 -1.83 -0.50 5.89
N ARG A 27 -2.68 -1.52 5.78
CA ARG A 27 -4.11 -1.34 5.63
C ARG A 27 -4.70 -0.56 6.81
N THR A 28 -4.32 -0.92 8.03
CA THR A 28 -4.76 -0.23 9.25
C THR A 28 -4.37 1.24 9.20
N LYS A 29 -3.14 1.53 8.78
CA LYS A 29 -2.66 2.90 8.69
C LYS A 29 -3.45 3.71 7.66
N ILE A 30 -3.77 3.12 6.51
CA ILE A 30 -4.60 3.78 5.49
C ILE A 30 -5.98 4.12 6.05
N TRP A 31 -6.62 3.18 6.74
CA TRP A 31 -7.93 3.41 7.35
C TRP A 31 -7.89 4.48 8.44
N GLN A 32 -6.77 4.63 9.15
CA GLN A 32 -6.59 5.67 10.15
C GLN A 32 -6.39 7.06 9.54
N LEU A 33 -5.70 7.13 8.40
CA LEU A 33 -5.35 8.41 7.78
C LEU A 33 -6.44 8.97 6.88
N VAL A 34 -7.33 8.14 6.38
CA VAL A 34 -8.31 8.53 5.37
C VAL A 34 -9.72 8.25 5.91
N ASP A 35 -10.54 9.31 6.02
CA ASP A 35 -11.88 9.23 6.61
C ASP A 35 -12.80 8.27 5.87
N THR A 36 -12.79 8.34 4.55
CA THR A 36 -13.65 7.50 3.72
C THR A 36 -12.79 6.87 2.63
N VAL A 37 -12.45 5.60 2.83
CA VAL A 37 -11.64 4.87 1.88
C VAL A 37 -12.39 3.65 1.37
N GLY A 38 -12.38 3.47 0.04
CA GLY A 38 -12.86 2.25 -0.59
C GLY A 38 -11.70 1.30 -0.83
N GLU A 39 -11.97 0.02 -0.77
CA GLU A 39 -10.96 -0.99 -1.08
C GLU A 39 -11.56 -2.07 -1.97
N GLU A 40 -10.73 -2.58 -2.90
CA GLU A 40 -11.13 -3.67 -3.78
C GLU A 40 -9.93 -4.56 -4.08
N VAL A 41 -10.19 -5.83 -4.35
CA VAL A 41 -9.17 -6.76 -4.83
C VAL A 41 -9.01 -6.59 -6.33
N LYS A 42 -7.77 -6.36 -6.76
CA LYS A 42 -7.44 -6.25 -8.17
C LYS A 42 -5.96 -6.56 -8.37
N TYR A 43 -5.64 -7.23 -9.46
CA TYR A 43 -4.24 -7.60 -9.79
C TYR A 43 -3.54 -8.41 -8.70
N GLY A 44 -4.29 -9.18 -7.93
CA GLY A 44 -3.72 -9.97 -6.83
C GLY A 44 -3.40 -9.19 -5.57
N GLY A 45 -3.82 -7.95 -5.48
CA GLY A 45 -3.61 -7.09 -4.31
C GLY A 45 -4.87 -6.37 -3.89
N ILE A 46 -4.72 -5.43 -2.96
CA ILE A 46 -5.82 -4.60 -2.48
C ILE A 46 -5.57 -3.16 -2.91
N LEU A 47 -6.48 -2.60 -3.70
CA LEU A 47 -6.41 -1.21 -4.13
C LEU A 47 -7.30 -0.34 -3.26
N PHE A 48 -6.84 0.89 -3.00
CA PHE A 48 -7.52 1.87 -2.15
C PHE A 48 -7.83 3.13 -2.93
N ALA A 49 -9.03 3.67 -2.71
CA ALA A 49 -9.50 4.90 -3.36
C ALA A 49 -10.18 5.84 -2.35
N ALA A 50 -9.99 7.15 -2.52
CA ALA A 50 -10.59 8.16 -1.65
C ALA A 50 -10.73 9.54 -2.33
N PRO A 51 -11.69 9.80 -3.22
CA PRO A 51 -12.47 8.84 -4.00
C PRO A 51 -11.68 8.22 -5.14
N GLU A 52 -10.60 8.85 -5.59
CA GLU A 52 -9.78 8.34 -6.67
C GLU A 52 -8.77 7.31 -6.16
N PRO A 53 -8.43 6.30 -6.96
CA PRO A 53 -7.39 5.34 -6.58
C PRO A 53 -6.06 6.05 -6.28
N PHE A 54 -5.44 5.73 -5.15
CA PHE A 54 -4.18 6.38 -4.77
C PHE A 54 -3.08 5.41 -4.36
N CYS A 55 -3.40 4.20 -3.92
CA CYS A 55 -2.37 3.21 -3.60
C CYS A 55 -2.93 1.79 -3.64
N GLY A 56 -2.02 0.82 -3.61
CA GLY A 56 -2.36 -0.58 -3.51
C GLY A 56 -1.34 -1.32 -2.65
N ILE A 57 -1.78 -2.42 -2.04
CA ILE A 57 -0.94 -3.32 -1.26
C ILE A 57 -0.80 -4.63 -2.02
N PHE A 58 0.44 -5.07 -2.20
CA PHE A 58 0.74 -6.34 -2.86
C PHE A 58 1.72 -7.13 -2.00
N VAL A 59 1.51 -8.43 -1.90
CA VAL A 59 2.39 -9.34 -1.17
C VAL A 59 3.08 -10.25 -2.17
N TYR A 60 4.40 -10.22 -2.17
CA TYR A 60 5.23 -11.07 -3.00
C TYR A 60 5.85 -12.18 -2.14
N LYS A 61 6.85 -12.86 -2.66
CA LYS A 61 7.41 -14.01 -1.96
C LYS A 61 8.18 -13.62 -0.70
N GLN A 62 8.94 -12.51 -0.75
CA GLN A 62 9.84 -12.11 0.33
C GLN A 62 9.64 -10.67 0.80
N HIS A 63 8.68 -9.96 0.25
CA HIS A 63 8.41 -8.57 0.65
C HIS A 63 6.97 -8.19 0.34
N GLY A 64 6.48 -7.19 1.07
CA GLY A 64 5.26 -6.48 0.71
C GLY A 64 5.61 -5.22 -0.06
N THR A 65 4.68 -4.74 -0.87
CA THR A 65 4.87 -3.51 -1.65
C THR A 65 3.64 -2.63 -1.49
N VAL A 66 3.87 -1.35 -1.26
CA VAL A 66 2.84 -0.33 -1.40
C VAL A 66 3.10 0.38 -2.72
N GLU A 67 2.15 0.30 -3.63
CA GLU A 67 2.28 0.90 -4.96
C GLU A 67 1.45 2.16 -5.05
N PHE A 68 2.03 3.20 -5.65
CA PHE A 68 1.39 4.50 -5.84
C PHE A 68 1.21 4.75 -7.33
N GLY A 69 -0.04 4.76 -7.79
CA GLY A 69 -0.36 4.93 -9.22
C GLY A 69 0.11 6.27 -9.78
N HIS A 70 0.15 7.30 -8.95
CA HIS A 70 0.63 8.64 -9.31
C HIS A 70 2.01 8.94 -8.73
N GLY A 71 2.78 7.90 -8.41
CA GLY A 71 4.06 8.02 -7.71
C GLY A 71 5.08 8.91 -8.40
N ALA A 72 5.08 8.94 -9.73
CA ALA A 72 6.01 9.77 -10.49
C ALA A 72 5.79 11.27 -10.27
N LYS A 73 4.57 11.66 -9.86
CA LYS A 73 4.21 13.05 -9.53
C LYS A 73 4.47 13.41 -8.08
N MET A 74 4.71 12.41 -7.24
CA MET A 74 4.89 12.63 -5.81
C MET A 74 6.29 13.15 -5.52
N ALA A 75 6.41 13.97 -4.48
CA ALA A 75 7.68 14.23 -3.88
C ALA A 75 8.22 12.93 -3.26
N ASP A 76 9.53 12.80 -3.22
CA ASP A 76 10.19 11.66 -2.59
C ASP A 76 11.14 12.20 -1.50
N PRO A 77 10.57 12.64 -0.37
CA PRO A 77 11.36 13.36 0.66
C PRO A 77 12.44 12.51 1.30
N HIS A 78 12.32 11.19 1.26
CA HIS A 78 13.27 10.29 1.90
C HIS A 78 14.10 9.48 0.91
N GLY A 79 13.87 9.67 -0.40
CA GLY A 79 14.62 8.97 -1.44
C GLY A 79 14.36 7.46 -1.50
N LEU A 80 13.18 7.01 -1.07
CA LEU A 80 12.88 5.59 -0.92
C LEU A 80 11.99 5.01 -2.01
N LEU A 81 11.39 5.85 -2.84
CA LEU A 81 10.50 5.36 -3.90
C LEU A 81 11.31 4.66 -4.99
N GLU A 82 10.82 3.49 -5.41
CA GLU A 82 11.43 2.69 -6.46
C GLU A 82 10.50 2.63 -7.66
N GLY A 83 11.08 2.33 -8.81
CA GLY A 83 10.34 2.17 -10.06
C GLY A 83 10.82 3.14 -11.12
N LYS A 84 10.31 2.91 -12.34
CA LYS A 84 10.65 3.69 -13.53
C LYS A 84 9.37 3.99 -14.31
N GLY A 85 9.46 4.86 -15.26
CA GLY A 85 8.34 5.20 -16.12
C GLY A 85 7.62 6.45 -15.69
N LYS A 86 6.47 6.70 -16.32
CA LYS A 86 5.79 8.00 -16.23
C LYS A 86 4.73 8.08 -15.12
N GLY A 87 4.36 6.96 -14.54
CA GLY A 87 3.24 6.92 -13.59
C GLY A 87 3.58 6.32 -12.23
N ARG A 88 3.86 5.05 -12.18
CA ARG A 88 3.94 4.30 -10.93
C ARG A 88 5.27 4.41 -10.21
N ARG A 89 5.18 4.40 -8.88
CA ARG A 89 6.34 4.18 -7.99
C ARG A 89 5.87 3.27 -6.86
N HIS A 90 6.81 2.66 -6.16
CA HIS A 90 6.46 1.78 -5.04
C HIS A 90 7.48 1.86 -3.92
N LEU A 91 7.03 1.41 -2.75
CA LEU A 91 7.82 1.30 -1.54
C LEU A 91 7.84 -0.17 -1.14
N LYS A 92 9.03 -0.77 -1.01
CA LYS A 92 9.18 -2.16 -0.56
C LYS A 92 9.29 -2.23 0.94
N LEU A 93 8.58 -3.19 1.52
CA LEU A 93 8.56 -3.43 2.96
C LEU A 93 8.97 -4.88 3.22
N HIS A 94 10.10 -5.07 3.89
CA HIS A 94 10.64 -6.40 4.19
C HIS A 94 10.33 -6.83 5.61
N THR A 95 10.18 -5.88 6.52
CA THR A 95 9.91 -6.13 7.94
C THR A 95 8.75 -5.26 8.40
N LEU A 96 8.16 -5.62 9.53
CA LEU A 96 7.10 -4.81 10.12
C LEU A 96 7.61 -3.42 10.51
N GLU A 97 8.86 -3.34 10.97
CA GLU A 97 9.50 -2.07 11.34
C GLU A 97 9.66 -1.13 10.14
N ASP A 98 9.76 -1.67 8.92
CA ASP A 98 9.86 -0.85 7.71
C ASP A 98 8.66 0.07 7.52
N VAL A 99 7.48 -0.30 8.02
CA VAL A 99 6.28 0.53 7.92
C VAL A 99 6.54 1.91 8.53
N GLU A 100 7.19 1.96 9.68
CA GLU A 100 7.56 3.23 10.31
C GLU A 100 8.90 3.77 9.79
N ASN A 101 9.90 2.90 9.68
CA ASN A 101 11.27 3.30 9.32
C ASN A 101 11.37 3.84 7.89
N LYS A 102 10.47 3.40 7.01
CA LYS A 102 10.42 3.91 5.63
C LYS A 102 9.40 5.02 5.44
N HIS A 103 8.90 5.59 6.54
CA HIS A 103 8.05 6.79 6.49
C HIS A 103 6.77 6.60 5.67
N LEU A 104 6.12 5.45 5.82
CA LEU A 104 4.93 5.13 5.03
C LEU A 104 3.83 6.19 5.17
N THR A 105 3.62 6.73 6.39
CA THR A 105 2.60 7.76 6.62
C THR A 105 2.80 8.96 5.69
N ASP A 106 4.04 9.43 5.55
CA ASP A 106 4.35 10.57 4.69
C ASP A 106 4.00 10.26 3.23
N TYR A 107 4.37 9.08 2.76
CA TYR A 107 4.10 8.68 1.38
C TYR A 107 2.62 8.46 1.11
N LEU A 108 1.86 7.92 2.07
CA LEU A 108 0.41 7.78 1.92
C LEU A 108 -0.29 9.13 1.79
N GLN A 109 0.13 10.11 2.58
CA GLN A 109 -0.43 11.46 2.50
C GLN A 109 -0.11 12.12 1.17
N LEU A 110 1.14 11.99 0.71
CA LEU A 110 1.55 12.51 -0.60
C LEU A 110 0.81 11.82 -1.74
N ALA A 111 0.58 10.51 -1.64
CA ALA A 111 -0.13 9.74 -2.64
C ALA A 111 -1.58 10.16 -2.76
N GLN A 112 -2.26 10.37 -1.63
CA GLN A 112 -3.64 10.83 -1.62
C GLN A 112 -3.77 12.20 -2.30
N LYS A 113 -2.84 13.10 -1.98
CA LYS A 113 -2.82 14.42 -2.58
C LYS A 113 -2.54 14.38 -4.08
N ALA A 114 -1.63 13.53 -4.51
CA ALA A 114 -1.28 13.39 -5.93
C ALA A 114 -2.41 12.81 -6.77
N ALA A 115 -3.33 12.09 -6.16
CA ALA A 115 -4.49 11.49 -6.84
C ALA A 115 -5.69 12.45 -6.96
N GLU A 116 -5.61 13.60 -6.33
CA GLU A 116 -6.67 14.61 -6.40
C GLU A 116 -6.79 15.23 -7.79
#